data_510a5a4f1ad9d60b74116fc33a5690bb
#
_entry.id   510a5a4f1ad9d60b74116fc33a5690bb
#
_cell.length_a   1.000
_cell.length_b   1.000
_cell.length_c   1.000
_cell.angle_alpha   90.00
_cell.angle_beta   90.00
_cell.angle_gamma   90.00
#
_symmetry.space_group_name_H-M   'P 1'
#
loop_
_entity.id
_entity.type
_entity.pdbx_description
1 polymer ?
#
loop_
_entity_poly.entity_id
_entity_poly.type
_entity_poly.pdbx_seq_one_letter_code
_entity_poly.pdbx_strand_id
1 'polypeptide(L)'
;MTELASPQEQSLHALYRDHRSWLEGWLGRRMGNAWDAADLSQDTFVRVATSSQKIADIQEPRAYLLTIGKRLLNPVYSRRNLEQAY
;
A
#
# COMPACT_ATOMS: atom_id res chain seq x y z
N MET A 1 -14.74 25.02 13.27
CA MET A 1 -15.38 23.84 12.73
C MET A 1 -14.38 22.97 12.01
N THR A 2 -14.42 21.70 12.29
CA THR A 2 -13.48 20.78 11.67
C THR A 2 -13.90 20.45 10.25
N GLU A 3 -12.98 20.56 9.32
CA GLU A 3 -13.23 20.13 7.96
C GLU A 3 -13.40 18.63 7.91
N LEU A 4 -14.44 18.18 7.23
CA LEU A 4 -14.64 16.76 7.03
C LEU A 4 -13.78 16.30 5.87
N ALA A 5 -13.14 15.14 6.03
CA ALA A 5 -12.40 14.52 4.95
C ALA A 5 -13.35 14.20 3.79
N SER A 6 -12.84 14.26 2.57
CA SER A 6 -13.63 13.85 1.40
C SER A 6 -13.98 12.36 1.50
N PRO A 7 -15.01 11.89 0.78
CA PRO A 7 -15.33 10.46 0.76
C PRO A 7 -14.15 9.59 0.38
N GLN A 8 -13.31 10.05 -0.56
CA GLN A 8 -12.13 9.31 -0.97
C GLN A 8 -11.11 9.23 0.17
N GLU A 9 -10.90 10.33 0.89
CA GLU A 9 -9.98 10.34 2.02
C GLU A 9 -10.48 9.46 3.15
N GLN A 10 -11.78 9.44 3.40
CA GLN A 10 -12.37 8.58 4.42
C GLN A 10 -12.22 7.11 4.03
N SER A 11 -12.41 6.79 2.75
CA SER A 11 -12.23 5.43 2.26
C SER A 11 -10.79 4.97 2.37
N LEU A 12 -9.83 5.85 2.07
CA LEU A 12 -8.41 5.56 2.22
C LEU A 12 -8.06 5.32 3.67
N HIS A 13 -8.58 6.15 4.56
CA HIS A 13 -8.34 6.01 6.00
C HIS A 13 -8.84 4.67 6.52
N ALA A 14 -10.04 4.28 6.11
CA ALA A 14 -10.63 3.00 6.50
C ALA A 14 -9.82 1.83 5.94
N LEU A 15 -9.41 1.92 4.69
CA LEU A 15 -8.61 0.89 4.05
C LEU A 15 -7.28 0.69 4.79
N TYR A 16 -6.62 1.79 5.13
CA TYR A 16 -5.36 1.76 5.86
C TYR A 16 -5.55 1.14 7.24
N ARG A 17 -6.51 1.65 8.00
CA ARG A 17 -6.79 1.19 9.36
C ARG A 17 -7.12 -0.31 9.38
N ASP A 18 -7.95 -0.75 8.43
CA ASP A 18 -8.49 -2.10 8.44
C ASP A 18 -7.52 -3.14 7.91
N HIS A 19 -6.56 -2.75 7.05
CA HIS A 19 -5.73 -3.71 6.34
C HIS A 19 -4.23 -3.53 6.54
N ARG A 20 -3.80 -2.47 7.20
CA ARG A 20 -2.37 -2.19 7.36
C ARG A 20 -1.62 -3.32 8.07
N SER A 21 -2.12 -3.75 9.22
CA SER A 21 -1.44 -4.78 9.99
C SER A 21 -1.35 -6.10 9.24
N TRP A 22 -2.43 -6.44 8.55
CA TRP A 22 -2.46 -7.64 7.74
C TRP A 22 -1.41 -7.57 6.62
N LEU A 23 -1.36 -6.45 5.92
CA LEU A 23 -0.43 -6.27 4.81
C LEU A 23 1.02 -6.31 5.30
N GLU A 24 1.31 -5.61 6.39
CA GLU A 24 2.66 -5.63 6.97
C GLU A 24 3.07 -7.04 7.38
N GLY A 25 2.15 -7.81 7.96
CA GLY A 25 2.43 -9.18 8.33
C GLY A 25 2.71 -10.06 7.13
N TRP A 26 1.90 -9.91 6.07
CA TRP A 26 2.10 -10.68 4.85
C TRP A 26 3.45 -10.35 4.19
N LEU A 27 3.75 -9.06 4.08
CA LEU A 27 5.02 -8.61 3.50
C LEU A 27 6.21 -9.03 4.36
N GLY A 28 6.07 -8.95 5.67
CA GLY A 28 7.13 -9.35 6.59
C GLY A 28 7.53 -10.80 6.43
N ARG A 29 6.55 -11.67 6.24
CA ARG A 29 6.81 -13.09 6.03
C ARG A 29 7.53 -13.34 4.70
N ARG A 30 7.21 -12.52 3.67
CA ARG A 30 7.85 -12.64 2.36
C ARG A 30 9.25 -12.06 2.37
N MET A 31 9.45 -10.96 3.06
CA MET A 31 10.72 -10.21 3.04
C MET A 31 11.68 -10.63 4.16
N GLY A 32 11.15 -11.23 5.21
CA GLY A 32 11.95 -11.61 6.37
C GLY A 32 12.47 -10.43 7.17
N ASN A 33 11.84 -9.25 7.02
CA ASN A 33 12.29 -8.03 7.66
C ASN A 33 11.10 -7.12 7.92
N ALA A 34 10.80 -6.87 9.19
CA ALA A 34 9.64 -6.08 9.57
C ALA A 34 9.77 -4.61 9.17
N TRP A 35 10.97 -4.07 9.19
CA TRP A 35 11.20 -2.67 8.82
C TRP A 35 10.90 -2.44 7.34
N ASP A 36 11.44 -3.31 6.49
CA ASP A 36 11.21 -3.21 5.05
C ASP A 36 9.75 -3.47 4.72
N ALA A 37 9.11 -4.38 5.45
CA ALA A 37 7.69 -4.67 5.25
C ALA A 37 6.83 -3.45 5.57
N ALA A 38 7.14 -2.74 6.64
CA ALA A 38 6.41 -1.52 7.01
C ALA A 38 6.59 -0.44 5.94
N ASP A 39 7.80 -0.26 5.44
CA ASP A 39 8.08 0.71 4.39
C ASP A 39 7.32 0.35 3.11
N LEU A 40 7.33 -0.91 2.73
CA LEU A 40 6.65 -1.35 1.52
C LEU A 40 5.13 -1.24 1.64
N SER A 41 4.61 -1.53 2.83
CA SER A 41 3.20 -1.34 3.13
C SER A 41 2.81 0.12 2.96
N GLN A 42 3.63 1.03 3.49
CA GLN A 42 3.39 2.47 3.35
C GLN A 42 3.39 2.87 1.88
N ASP A 43 4.36 2.40 1.10
CA ASP A 43 4.44 2.68 -0.33
C ASP A 43 3.21 2.15 -1.06
N THR A 44 2.71 0.99 -0.65
CA THR A 44 1.51 0.41 -1.24
C THR A 44 0.32 1.34 -1.06
N PHE A 45 0.13 1.86 0.15
CA PHE A 45 -0.98 2.77 0.42
C PHE A 45 -0.81 4.12 -0.27
N VAL A 46 0.42 4.60 -0.42
CA VAL A 46 0.69 5.81 -1.19
C VAL A 46 0.26 5.62 -2.64
N ARG A 47 0.56 4.46 -3.22
CA ARG A 47 0.15 4.15 -4.58
C ARG A 47 -1.37 4.10 -4.73
N VAL A 48 -2.07 3.54 -3.73
CA VAL A 48 -3.52 3.56 -3.73
C VAL A 48 -4.03 5.00 -3.70
N ALA A 49 -3.44 5.83 -2.85
CA ALA A 49 -3.86 7.22 -2.69
C ALA A 49 -3.67 8.04 -3.96
N THR A 50 -2.64 7.72 -4.74
CA THR A 50 -2.34 8.47 -5.98
C THR A 50 -2.95 7.84 -7.22
N SER A 51 -3.62 6.71 -7.06
CA SER A 51 -4.30 6.02 -8.16
C SER A 51 -5.59 6.75 -8.55
N SER A 52 -6.01 6.59 -9.79
CA SER A 52 -7.30 7.11 -10.24
C SER A 52 -8.47 6.21 -9.82
N GLN A 53 -8.18 5.05 -9.26
CA GLN A 53 -9.20 4.11 -8.81
C GLN A 53 -9.95 4.67 -7.61
N LYS A 54 -11.28 4.62 -7.64
CA LYS A 54 -12.09 4.99 -6.49
C LYS A 54 -12.02 3.87 -5.46
N ILE A 55 -11.56 4.19 -4.27
CA ILE A 55 -11.35 3.20 -3.22
C ILE A 55 -12.67 2.52 -2.84
N ALA A 56 -13.76 3.27 -2.82
CA ALA A 56 -15.06 2.73 -2.47
C ALA A 56 -15.54 1.65 -3.46
N ASP A 57 -15.00 1.66 -4.68
CA ASP A 57 -15.36 0.69 -5.71
C ASP A 57 -14.52 -0.59 -5.67
N ILE A 58 -13.51 -0.63 -4.81
CA ILE A 58 -12.66 -1.82 -4.69
C ILE A 58 -13.42 -2.90 -3.95
N GLN A 59 -13.72 -3.99 -4.63
CA GLN A 59 -14.51 -5.07 -4.07
C GLN A 59 -13.67 -6.04 -3.24
N GLU A 60 -12.41 -6.24 -3.64
CA GLU A 60 -11.50 -7.14 -2.96
C GLU A 60 -10.26 -6.36 -2.50
N PRO A 61 -10.35 -5.64 -1.36
CA PRO A 61 -9.26 -4.75 -0.93
C PRO A 61 -7.94 -5.47 -0.73
N ARG A 62 -7.97 -6.66 -0.12
CA ARG A 62 -6.72 -7.39 0.14
C ARG A 62 -6.06 -7.86 -1.14
N ALA A 63 -6.84 -8.33 -2.10
CA ALA A 63 -6.31 -8.73 -3.41
C ALA A 63 -5.72 -7.53 -4.14
N TYR A 64 -6.39 -6.41 -4.07
CA TYR A 64 -5.93 -5.17 -4.69
C TYR A 64 -4.59 -4.72 -4.09
N LEU A 65 -4.52 -4.72 -2.75
CA LEU A 65 -3.30 -4.33 -2.05
C LEU A 65 -2.15 -5.29 -2.35
N LEU A 66 -2.43 -6.59 -2.42
CA LEU A 66 -1.41 -7.58 -2.75
C LEU A 66 -0.88 -7.40 -4.17
N THR A 67 -1.75 -7.07 -5.10
CA THR A 67 -1.33 -6.83 -6.48
C THR A 67 -0.29 -5.70 -6.53
N ILE A 68 -0.54 -4.62 -5.82
CA ILE A 68 0.39 -3.50 -5.76
C ILE A 68 1.66 -3.90 -5.00
N GLY A 69 1.50 -4.52 -3.84
CA GLY A 69 2.64 -4.92 -3.01
C GLY A 69 3.56 -5.89 -3.72
N LYS A 70 3.00 -6.84 -4.46
CA LYS A 70 3.81 -7.79 -5.23
C LYS A 70 4.60 -7.12 -6.33
N ARG A 71 4.03 -6.10 -6.97
CA ARG A 71 4.77 -5.32 -7.97
C ARG A 71 5.95 -4.62 -7.35
N LEU A 72 5.76 -4.05 -6.17
CA LEU A 72 6.83 -3.37 -5.46
C LEU A 72 7.92 -4.34 -4.99
N LEU A 73 7.54 -5.60 -4.73
CA LEU A 73 8.49 -6.65 -4.36
C LEU A 73 9.27 -7.19 -5.54
N ASN A 74 8.83 -6.92 -6.77
CA ASN A 74 9.48 -7.45 -7.97
C ASN A 74 10.94 -7.01 -8.00
N PRO A 75 11.90 -7.95 -8.14
CA PRO A 75 13.33 -7.61 -8.12
C PRO A 75 13.74 -6.58 -9.17
N VAL A 76 13.14 -6.63 -10.35
CA VAL A 76 13.43 -5.67 -11.41
C VAL A 76 13.01 -4.27 -11.00
N TYR A 77 11.82 -4.15 -10.43
CA TYR A 77 11.32 -2.87 -9.97
C TYR A 77 12.17 -2.32 -8.82
N SER A 78 12.50 -3.16 -7.85
CA SER A 78 13.32 -2.77 -6.71
C SER A 78 14.71 -2.32 -7.14
N ARG A 79 15.29 -3.03 -8.09
CA ARG A 79 16.62 -2.69 -8.63
C ARG A 79 16.57 -1.33 -9.33
N ARG A 80 15.53 -1.08 -10.11
CA ARG A 80 15.35 0.19 -10.80
C ARG A 80 15.23 1.34 -9.80
N ASN A 81 14.51 1.14 -8.73
CA ASN A 81 14.35 2.16 -7.69
C ASN A 81 15.68 2.47 -7.01
N LEU A 82 16.48 1.43 -6.74
CA LEU A 82 17.82 1.61 -6.15
C LEU A 82 18.72 2.40 -7.08
N GLU A 83 18.69 2.11 -8.37
CA GLU A 83 19.48 2.83 -9.35
C GLU A 83 19.09 4.30 -9.41
N GLN A 84 17.80 4.58 -9.32
CA GLN A 84 17.32 5.96 -9.33
C GLN A 84 17.68 6.72 -8.06
N ALA A 85 17.92 6.01 -6.96
CA ALA A 85 18.28 6.64 -5.70
C ALA A 85 19.74 7.15 -5.70
N TYR A 86 20.53 6.67 -6.62
CA TYR A 86 21.91 7.12 -6.78
C TYR A 86 22.02 8.05 -7.97
#